data_3a55a99ba7e05001fefc77c8e003fe9d
#
_entry.id   3a55a99ba7e05001fefc77c8e003fe9d
#
_cell.length_a   1.000
_cell.length_b   1.000
_cell.length_c   1.000
_cell.angle_alpha   90.00
_cell.angle_beta   90.00
_cell.angle_gamma   90.00
#
_symmetry.space_group_name_H-M   'P 1'
#
loop_
_entity.id
_entity.type
_entity.pdbx_description
1 polymer ?
#
loop_
_entity_poly.entity_id
_entity_poly.type
_entity_poly.pdbx_seq_one_letter_code
_entity_poly.pdbx_strand_id
1 'polypeptide(L)'
;MTGSRIRTWLTVVLVIVVAYAFGFVVFVSRIPSEMKPIGHADGIVALTGGDVRLMAAESLFEGKVGERLLISGVHPGTTKSAIRKLVNGGPRFDCCADMGFQATNTRGNALEAGDWAREHDYHSLVIVTANYHMPRSLIEFADVMPNVKLLPYPVQQADVDPQAWWSNGHAFRMLQSEYIKYLGSLFVTTIFPHGLSAHRHGQAQDNS
;
A
#
# COMPACT_ATOMS: atom_id res chain seq x y z
N MET A 1 35.97 32.12 -16.73
CA MET A 1 34.58 31.60 -17.01
C MET A 1 34.23 30.30 -16.26
N THR A 2 35.16 29.56 -15.71
CA THR A 2 34.97 28.30 -14.98
C THR A 2 34.35 28.43 -13.58
N GLY A 3 34.72 29.47 -12.82
CA GLY A 3 34.19 29.64 -11.45
C GLY A 3 32.70 29.94 -11.32
N SER A 4 32.11 30.66 -12.28
CA SER A 4 30.67 30.95 -12.30
C SER A 4 29.84 29.66 -12.53
N ARG A 5 30.26 28.82 -13.46
CA ARG A 5 29.58 27.53 -13.75
C ARG A 5 29.63 26.57 -12.55
N ILE A 6 30.76 26.47 -11.85
CA ILE A 6 30.90 25.64 -10.65
C ILE A 6 29.93 26.12 -9.56
N ARG A 7 29.88 27.43 -9.31
CA ARG A 7 28.97 28.03 -8.32
C ARG A 7 27.51 27.74 -8.67
N THR A 8 27.09 27.87 -9.94
CA THR A 8 25.74 27.54 -10.41
C THR A 8 25.42 26.06 -10.16
N TRP A 9 26.34 25.14 -10.50
CA TRP A 9 26.16 23.72 -10.25
C TRP A 9 26.01 23.39 -8.77
N LEU A 10 26.84 23.98 -7.91
CA LEU A 10 26.76 23.81 -6.46
C LEU A 10 25.42 24.31 -5.91
N THR A 11 24.93 25.45 -6.40
CA THR A 11 23.62 25.98 -6.00
C THR A 11 22.49 25.06 -6.43
N VAL A 12 22.50 24.53 -7.66
CA VAL A 12 21.48 23.60 -8.15
C VAL A 12 21.47 22.30 -7.30
N VAL A 13 22.65 21.74 -7.05
CA VAL A 13 22.77 20.53 -6.20
C VAL A 13 22.25 20.81 -4.79
N LEU A 14 22.59 21.94 -4.19
CA LEU A 14 22.10 22.32 -2.87
C LEU A 14 20.58 22.44 -2.85
N VAL A 15 19.99 23.08 -3.85
CA VAL A 15 18.52 23.21 -3.95
C VAL A 15 17.85 21.84 -4.06
N ILE A 16 18.40 20.91 -4.86
CA ILE A 16 17.87 19.55 -4.99
C ILE A 16 17.94 18.80 -3.66
N VAL A 17 19.08 18.89 -2.95
CA VAL A 17 19.26 18.23 -1.66
C VAL A 17 18.28 18.79 -0.62
N VAL A 18 18.11 20.10 -0.56
CA VAL A 18 17.17 20.76 0.36
C VAL A 18 15.73 20.37 0.03
N ALA A 19 15.36 20.38 -1.25
CA ALA A 19 14.02 19.98 -1.70
C ALA A 19 13.75 18.50 -1.36
N TYR A 20 14.72 17.60 -1.56
CA TYR A 20 14.60 16.19 -1.18
C TYR A 20 14.44 16.01 0.33
N ALA A 21 15.30 16.67 1.13
CA ALA A 21 15.22 16.58 2.59
C ALA A 21 13.89 17.13 3.13
N PHE A 22 13.44 18.27 2.61
CA PHE A 22 12.14 18.84 2.95
C PHE A 22 10.99 17.90 2.58
N GLY A 23 10.99 17.36 1.36
CA GLY A 23 10.00 16.39 0.91
C GLY A 23 9.98 15.13 1.78
N PHE A 24 11.14 14.63 2.21
CA PHE A 24 11.26 13.51 3.13
C PHE A 24 10.59 13.82 4.49
N VAL A 25 10.88 14.98 5.08
CA VAL A 25 10.26 15.40 6.35
C VAL A 25 8.73 15.49 6.21
N VAL A 26 8.25 16.08 5.11
CA VAL A 26 6.81 16.15 4.81
C VAL A 26 6.22 14.76 4.64
N PHE A 27 6.90 13.85 3.94
CA PHE A 27 6.45 12.46 3.80
C PHE A 27 6.30 11.78 5.16
N VAL A 28 7.33 11.85 6.00
CA VAL A 28 7.30 11.22 7.34
C VAL A 28 6.22 11.82 8.22
N SER A 29 6.02 13.14 8.19
CA SER A 29 4.98 13.82 8.97
C SER A 29 3.54 13.45 8.56
N ARG A 30 3.36 12.92 7.35
CA ARG A 30 2.06 12.46 6.82
C ARG A 30 1.81 10.97 7.03
N ILE A 31 2.77 10.21 7.58
CA ILE A 31 2.57 8.81 7.91
C ILE A 31 1.52 8.71 9.02
N PRO A 32 0.43 7.96 8.82
CA PRO A 32 -0.60 7.81 9.84
C PRO A 32 -0.03 7.12 11.09
N SER A 33 -0.20 7.73 12.25
CA SER A 33 0.23 7.17 13.54
C SER A 33 -0.89 6.47 14.28
N GLU A 34 -2.14 6.74 13.92
CA GLU A 34 -3.32 6.22 14.62
C GLU A 34 -4.23 5.42 13.68
N MET A 35 -4.73 4.30 14.18
CA MET A 35 -5.80 3.55 13.55
C MET A 35 -7.13 4.25 13.88
N LYS A 36 -7.79 4.78 12.87
CA LYS A 36 -9.14 5.33 13.04
C LYS A 36 -10.17 4.20 12.99
N PRO A 37 -11.27 4.30 13.75
CA PRO A 37 -12.36 3.37 13.61
C PRO A 37 -12.84 3.35 12.15
N ILE A 38 -12.89 2.16 11.56
CA ILE A 38 -13.37 1.96 10.18
C ILE A 38 -14.78 1.40 10.27
N GLY A 39 -15.68 2.01 9.49
CA GLY A 39 -16.99 1.45 9.26
C GLY A 39 -16.94 0.21 8.36
N HIS A 40 -18.10 -0.32 7.99
CA HIS A 40 -18.21 -1.45 7.10
C HIS A 40 -17.67 -1.12 5.69
N ALA A 41 -16.99 -2.09 5.08
CA ALA A 41 -16.55 -2.10 3.69
C ALA A 41 -16.91 -3.44 3.04
N ASP A 42 -16.88 -3.52 1.71
CA ASP A 42 -17.24 -4.76 1.01
C ASP A 42 -16.15 -5.82 1.22
N GLY A 43 -14.88 -5.43 1.17
CA GLY A 43 -13.77 -6.36 1.37
C GLY A 43 -12.61 -5.77 2.19
N ILE A 44 -11.73 -6.66 2.65
CA ILE A 44 -10.49 -6.33 3.35
C ILE A 44 -9.32 -6.89 2.54
N VAL A 45 -8.29 -6.08 2.32
CA VAL A 45 -7.05 -6.49 1.64
C VAL A 45 -5.88 -6.32 2.59
N ALA A 46 -5.24 -7.42 2.95
CA ALA A 46 -4.02 -7.45 3.75
C ALA A 46 -2.79 -7.60 2.86
N LEU A 47 -1.85 -6.65 2.93
CA LEU A 47 -0.59 -6.77 2.21
C LEU A 47 0.43 -7.55 3.05
N THR A 48 0.99 -8.63 2.48
CA THR A 48 1.99 -9.47 3.17
C THR A 48 3.27 -8.70 3.53
N GLY A 49 4.11 -9.31 4.39
CA GLY A 49 5.39 -8.76 4.83
C GLY A 49 5.44 -8.42 6.33
N GLY A 50 4.60 -9.05 7.16
CA GLY A 50 4.65 -8.98 8.62
C GLY A 50 3.40 -9.54 9.29
N ASP A 51 3.59 -10.32 10.34
CA ASP A 51 2.51 -11.05 11.05
C ASP A 51 1.48 -10.11 11.66
N VAL A 52 1.93 -8.96 12.20
CA VAL A 52 1.05 -7.97 12.86
C VAL A 52 -0.01 -7.43 11.89
N ARG A 53 0.32 -7.30 10.59
CA ARG A 53 -0.64 -6.87 9.57
C ARG A 53 -1.71 -7.92 9.31
N LEU A 54 -1.30 -9.19 9.22
CA LEU A 54 -2.20 -10.31 9.01
C LEU A 54 -3.14 -10.49 10.21
N MET A 55 -2.62 -10.38 11.43
CA MET A 55 -3.42 -10.43 12.67
C MET A 55 -4.42 -9.25 12.73
N ALA A 56 -4.00 -8.05 12.36
CA ALA A 56 -4.88 -6.89 12.32
C ALA A 56 -6.00 -7.06 11.28
N ALA A 57 -5.68 -7.57 10.09
CA ALA A 57 -6.66 -7.84 9.05
C ALA A 57 -7.65 -8.93 9.47
N GLU A 58 -7.18 -9.99 10.11
CA GLU A 58 -8.04 -11.04 10.65
C GLU A 58 -8.98 -10.51 11.73
N SER A 59 -8.48 -9.67 12.64
CA SER A 59 -9.32 -9.03 13.67
C SER A 59 -10.46 -8.20 13.05
N LEU A 60 -10.18 -7.44 11.99
CA LEU A 60 -11.19 -6.69 11.25
C LEU A 60 -12.19 -7.63 10.56
N PHE A 61 -11.69 -8.71 10.01
CA PHE A 61 -12.49 -9.71 9.30
C PHE A 61 -13.43 -10.46 10.24
N GLU A 62 -12.97 -10.94 11.39
CA GLU A 62 -13.81 -11.54 12.44
C GLU A 62 -14.79 -10.50 13.03
N GLY A 63 -14.38 -9.23 13.12
CA GLY A 63 -15.23 -8.10 13.50
C GLY A 63 -16.28 -7.72 12.44
N LYS A 64 -16.36 -8.45 11.32
CA LYS A 64 -17.31 -8.21 10.21
C LYS A 64 -17.22 -6.83 9.59
N VAL A 65 -16.02 -6.24 9.57
CA VAL A 65 -15.75 -4.95 8.89
C VAL A 65 -15.83 -5.11 7.37
N GLY A 66 -15.55 -6.29 6.84
CA GLY A 66 -15.70 -6.64 5.43
C GLY A 66 -16.26 -8.05 5.25
N GLU A 67 -16.84 -8.31 4.08
CA GLU A 67 -17.45 -9.61 3.76
C GLU A 67 -16.42 -10.72 3.55
N ARG A 68 -15.31 -10.39 2.89
CA ARG A 68 -14.20 -11.31 2.60
C ARG A 68 -12.87 -10.65 2.92
N LEU A 69 -11.83 -11.49 3.07
CA LEU A 69 -10.45 -11.09 3.29
C LEU A 69 -9.57 -11.58 2.14
N LEU A 70 -8.91 -10.69 1.42
CA LEU A 70 -7.81 -11.04 0.51
C LEU A 70 -6.48 -10.83 1.22
N ILE A 71 -5.63 -11.87 1.23
CA ILE A 71 -4.22 -11.76 1.63
C ILE A 71 -3.39 -11.73 0.35
N SER A 72 -2.91 -10.54 -0.03
CA SER A 72 -2.23 -10.29 -1.30
C SER A 72 -0.72 -10.37 -1.17
N GLY A 73 -0.05 -10.94 -2.19
CA GLY A 73 1.39 -11.11 -2.25
C GLY A 73 1.91 -12.27 -1.39
N VAL A 74 1.14 -13.33 -1.27
CA VAL A 74 1.54 -14.52 -0.52
C VAL A 74 2.64 -15.28 -1.29
N HIS A 75 3.66 -15.73 -0.56
CA HIS A 75 4.70 -16.57 -1.18
C HIS A 75 4.11 -17.90 -1.64
N PRO A 76 4.40 -18.38 -2.87
CA PRO A 76 3.80 -19.59 -3.44
C PRO A 76 3.92 -20.87 -2.58
N GLY A 77 4.96 -20.95 -1.74
CA GLY A 77 5.14 -22.07 -0.80
C GLY A 77 4.31 -21.98 0.49
N THR A 78 3.54 -20.91 0.69
CA THR A 78 2.74 -20.71 1.91
C THR A 78 1.33 -21.26 1.72
N THR A 79 0.88 -22.10 2.65
CA THR A 79 -0.47 -22.65 2.60
C THR A 79 -1.49 -21.79 3.36
N LYS A 80 -2.74 -21.84 2.97
CA LYS A 80 -3.86 -21.19 3.67
C LYS A 80 -3.92 -21.64 5.14
N SER A 81 -3.71 -22.92 5.40
CA SER A 81 -3.67 -23.49 6.74
C SER A 81 -2.56 -22.90 7.62
N ALA A 82 -1.37 -22.64 7.03
CA ALA A 82 -0.27 -22.02 7.76
C ALA A 82 -0.62 -20.58 8.19
N ILE A 83 -1.19 -19.79 7.28
CA ILE A 83 -1.63 -18.44 7.61
C ILE A 83 -2.78 -18.46 8.61
N ARG A 84 -3.78 -19.32 8.42
CA ARG A 84 -4.88 -19.48 9.38
C ARG A 84 -4.36 -19.73 10.79
N LYS A 85 -3.39 -20.64 10.93
CA LYS A 85 -2.74 -20.94 12.23
C LYS A 85 -2.00 -19.72 12.79
N LEU A 86 -1.29 -18.96 11.94
CA LEU A 86 -0.55 -17.77 12.33
C LEU A 86 -1.47 -16.69 12.92
N VAL A 87 -2.61 -16.43 12.27
CA VAL A 87 -3.55 -15.39 12.68
C VAL A 87 -4.61 -15.89 13.67
N ASN A 88 -4.59 -17.17 14.05
CA ASN A 88 -5.62 -17.83 14.86
C ASN A 88 -7.02 -17.68 14.25
N GLY A 89 -7.11 -17.86 12.91
CA GLY A 89 -8.33 -17.63 12.12
C GLY A 89 -9.45 -18.59 12.47
N GLY A 90 -10.64 -18.05 12.62
CA GLY A 90 -11.87 -18.77 12.93
C GLY A 90 -12.44 -19.57 11.76
N PRO A 91 -13.63 -20.16 11.90
CA PRO A 91 -14.29 -20.90 10.83
C PRO A 91 -14.56 -20.06 9.58
N ARG A 92 -14.76 -18.75 9.75
CA ARG A 92 -14.98 -17.80 8.65
C ARG A 92 -13.75 -17.66 7.74
N PHE A 93 -12.55 -17.87 8.27
CA PHE A 93 -11.32 -17.85 7.47
C PHE A 93 -11.32 -18.93 6.37
N ASP A 94 -11.88 -20.10 6.66
CA ASP A 94 -11.88 -21.22 5.70
C ASP A 94 -12.74 -20.92 4.46
N CYS A 95 -13.96 -20.37 4.65
CA CYS A 95 -14.86 -20.06 3.54
C CYS A 95 -14.46 -18.80 2.78
N CYS A 96 -13.94 -17.77 3.50
CA CYS A 96 -14.11 -16.42 3.04
C CYS A 96 -12.81 -15.59 3.12
N ALA A 97 -11.65 -16.24 3.38
CA ALA A 97 -10.33 -15.68 3.17
C ALA A 97 -9.74 -16.23 1.86
N ASP A 98 -9.28 -15.34 1.01
CA ASP A 98 -8.68 -15.63 -0.30
C ASP A 98 -7.18 -15.35 -0.25
N MET A 99 -6.41 -16.11 -1.06
CA MET A 99 -4.95 -16.04 -1.10
C MET A 99 -4.49 -15.56 -2.46
N GLY A 100 -3.83 -14.41 -2.52
CA GLY A 100 -3.22 -13.88 -3.72
C GLY A 100 -1.74 -14.24 -3.82
N PHE A 101 -1.33 -14.87 -4.90
CA PHE A 101 0.04 -15.39 -5.12
C PHE A 101 0.78 -14.71 -6.26
N GLN A 102 0.13 -13.80 -6.99
CA GLN A 102 0.71 -13.21 -8.20
C GLN A 102 1.52 -11.94 -7.90
N ALA A 103 1.20 -11.25 -6.83
CA ALA A 103 1.83 -9.99 -6.49
C ALA A 103 3.24 -10.18 -5.94
N THR A 104 4.22 -9.53 -6.57
CA THR A 104 5.63 -9.50 -6.14
C THR A 104 6.08 -8.12 -5.66
N ASN A 105 5.22 -7.12 -5.81
CA ASN A 105 5.47 -5.73 -5.43
C ASN A 105 4.13 -5.01 -5.18
N THR A 106 4.17 -3.75 -4.75
CA THR A 106 2.96 -3.01 -4.36
C THR A 106 2.00 -2.78 -5.52
N ARG A 107 2.51 -2.55 -6.73
CA ARG A 107 1.66 -2.46 -7.92
C ARG A 107 0.98 -3.79 -8.23
N GLY A 108 1.71 -4.89 -8.09
CA GLY A 108 1.14 -6.24 -8.21
C GLY A 108 0.03 -6.47 -7.18
N ASN A 109 0.22 -6.05 -5.93
CA ASN A 109 -0.83 -6.12 -4.91
C ASN A 109 -2.08 -5.31 -5.30
N ALA A 110 -1.90 -4.12 -5.88
CA ALA A 110 -3.02 -3.31 -6.34
C ALA A 110 -3.77 -3.97 -7.50
N LEU A 111 -3.05 -4.57 -8.46
CA LEU A 111 -3.66 -5.30 -9.59
C LEU A 111 -4.43 -6.53 -9.10
N GLU A 112 -3.81 -7.36 -8.26
CA GLU A 112 -4.43 -8.55 -7.68
C GLU A 112 -5.69 -8.21 -6.87
N ALA A 113 -5.64 -7.14 -6.06
CA ALA A 113 -6.81 -6.66 -5.33
C ALA A 113 -7.88 -6.05 -6.24
N GLY A 114 -7.48 -5.39 -7.34
CA GLY A 114 -8.40 -4.83 -8.32
C GLY A 114 -9.15 -5.91 -9.10
N ASP A 115 -8.47 -7.00 -9.48
CA ASP A 115 -9.10 -8.16 -10.10
C ASP A 115 -10.09 -8.82 -9.14
N TRP A 116 -9.66 -9.06 -7.91
CA TRP A 116 -10.51 -9.63 -6.86
C TRP A 116 -11.74 -8.76 -6.53
N ALA A 117 -11.58 -7.43 -6.48
CA ALA A 117 -12.69 -6.52 -6.25
C ALA A 117 -13.72 -6.58 -7.39
N ARG A 118 -13.26 -6.68 -8.65
CA ARG A 118 -14.14 -6.84 -9.83
C ARG A 118 -14.88 -8.17 -9.85
N GLU A 119 -14.22 -9.26 -9.48
CA GLU A 119 -14.83 -10.59 -9.39
C GLU A 119 -15.97 -10.67 -8.38
N HIS A 120 -15.91 -9.84 -7.31
CA HIS A 120 -16.88 -9.81 -6.23
C HIS A 120 -17.83 -8.60 -6.29
N ASP A 121 -17.71 -7.73 -7.30
CA ASP A 121 -18.48 -6.48 -7.42
C ASP A 121 -18.30 -5.53 -6.21
N TYR A 122 -17.08 -5.43 -5.68
CA TYR A 122 -16.75 -4.61 -4.52
C TYR A 122 -16.44 -3.17 -4.91
N HIS A 123 -17.01 -2.23 -4.17
CA HIS A 123 -16.87 -0.78 -4.36
C HIS A 123 -16.14 -0.10 -3.22
N SER A 124 -15.84 -0.83 -2.14
CA SER A 124 -15.09 -0.33 -0.98
C SER A 124 -14.18 -1.40 -0.41
N LEU A 125 -12.90 -1.03 -0.17
CA LEU A 125 -11.89 -1.94 0.37
C LEU A 125 -11.16 -1.31 1.55
N VAL A 126 -11.02 -2.06 2.64
CA VAL A 126 -10.06 -1.75 3.71
C VAL A 126 -8.69 -2.23 3.29
N ILE A 127 -7.71 -1.32 3.25
CA ILE A 127 -6.32 -1.65 2.92
C ILE A 127 -5.51 -1.72 4.20
N VAL A 128 -5.05 -2.93 4.56
CA VAL A 128 -4.27 -3.19 5.78
C VAL A 128 -2.80 -3.36 5.41
N THR A 129 -1.97 -2.44 5.85
CA THR A 129 -0.52 -2.50 5.65
C THR A 129 0.23 -1.70 6.72
N ALA A 130 1.58 -1.76 6.74
CA ALA A 130 2.37 -0.94 7.66
C ALA A 130 2.11 0.55 7.44
N ASN A 131 2.10 1.33 8.52
CA ASN A 131 1.82 2.75 8.47
C ASN A 131 2.75 3.51 7.50
N TYR A 132 4.06 3.23 7.52
CA TYR A 132 5.04 3.86 6.61
C TYR A 132 4.88 3.42 5.14
N HIS A 133 4.25 2.27 4.91
CA HIS A 133 3.97 1.74 3.58
C HIS A 133 2.64 2.26 3.01
N MET A 134 1.73 2.71 3.85
CA MET A 134 0.38 3.15 3.49
C MET A 134 0.34 4.25 2.42
N PRO A 135 1.16 5.33 2.49
CA PRO A 135 1.09 6.39 1.49
C PRO A 135 1.37 5.89 0.07
N ARG A 136 2.35 5.00 -0.10
CA ARG A 136 2.67 4.41 -1.40
C ARG A 136 1.60 3.43 -1.87
N SER A 137 1.09 2.59 -0.97
CA SER A 137 0.04 1.65 -1.30
C SER A 137 -1.21 2.35 -1.82
N LEU A 138 -1.65 3.43 -1.17
CA LEU A 138 -2.84 4.17 -1.61
C LEU A 138 -2.68 4.78 -3.00
N ILE A 139 -1.50 5.26 -3.39
CA ILE A 139 -1.24 5.77 -4.75
C ILE A 139 -1.41 4.65 -5.79
N GLU A 140 -0.78 3.51 -5.56
CA GLU A 140 -0.84 2.37 -6.48
C GLU A 140 -2.27 1.80 -6.60
N PHE A 141 -2.96 1.68 -5.47
CA PHE A 141 -4.34 1.18 -5.43
C PHE A 141 -5.33 2.15 -6.08
N ALA A 142 -5.20 3.45 -5.82
CA ALA A 142 -6.08 4.45 -6.44
C ALA A 142 -5.87 4.56 -7.95
N ASP A 143 -4.65 4.36 -8.45
CA ASP A 143 -4.36 4.33 -9.89
C ASP A 143 -4.98 3.10 -10.58
N VAL A 144 -4.94 1.93 -9.94
CA VAL A 144 -5.48 0.69 -10.51
C VAL A 144 -7.02 0.64 -10.43
N MET A 145 -7.59 1.12 -9.32
CA MET A 145 -9.04 1.04 -9.07
C MET A 145 -9.61 2.40 -8.63
N PRO A 146 -9.68 3.38 -9.55
CA PRO A 146 -10.08 4.76 -9.24
C PRO A 146 -11.54 4.89 -8.76
N ASN A 147 -12.39 3.90 -9.04
CA ASN A 147 -13.81 3.90 -8.66
C ASN A 147 -14.09 3.13 -7.36
N VAL A 148 -13.07 2.53 -6.73
CA VAL A 148 -13.21 1.80 -5.48
C VAL A 148 -12.83 2.72 -4.33
N LYS A 149 -13.68 2.81 -3.32
CA LYS A 149 -13.40 3.57 -2.09
C LYS A 149 -12.36 2.84 -1.25
N LEU A 150 -11.18 3.42 -1.10
CA LEU A 150 -10.09 2.87 -0.29
C LEU A 150 -10.17 3.40 1.14
N LEU A 151 -10.22 2.51 2.11
CA LEU A 151 -10.25 2.79 3.54
C LEU A 151 -8.92 2.36 4.16
N PRO A 152 -7.98 3.27 4.45
CA PRO A 152 -6.68 2.91 4.97
C PRO A 152 -6.75 2.42 6.42
N TYR A 153 -6.13 1.29 6.70
CA TYR A 153 -5.91 0.76 8.05
C TYR A 153 -4.40 0.56 8.28
N PRO A 154 -3.71 1.62 8.71
CA PRO A 154 -2.27 1.60 8.94
C PRO A 154 -1.93 0.83 10.21
N VAL A 155 -1.06 -0.18 10.10
CA VAL A 155 -0.58 -0.97 11.23
C VAL A 155 0.80 -0.46 11.65
N GLN A 156 0.95 -0.10 12.91
CA GLN A 156 2.24 0.33 13.44
C GLN A 156 3.17 -0.87 13.62
N GLN A 157 4.42 -0.74 13.18
CA GLN A 157 5.47 -1.74 13.39
C GLN A 157 6.36 -1.28 14.53
N ALA A 158 6.65 -2.18 15.48
CA ALA A 158 7.38 -1.83 16.69
C ALA A 158 8.82 -1.34 16.46
N ASP A 159 9.45 -1.78 15.36
CA ASP A 159 10.82 -1.47 14.98
C ASP A 159 10.97 -0.21 14.11
N VAL A 160 9.86 0.36 13.63
CA VAL A 160 9.84 1.57 12.80
C VAL A 160 8.86 2.58 13.37
N ASP A 161 9.38 3.48 14.21
CA ASP A 161 8.62 4.62 14.72
C ASP A 161 8.87 5.86 13.83
N PRO A 162 7.86 6.31 13.07
CA PRO A 162 7.99 7.52 12.26
C PRO A 162 8.16 8.82 13.08
N GLN A 163 7.81 8.79 14.37
CA GLN A 163 7.95 9.97 15.24
C GLN A 163 9.33 10.09 15.91
N ALA A 164 10.10 9.00 15.87
CA ALA A 164 11.46 8.96 16.45
C ALA A 164 12.54 8.49 15.45
N TRP A 165 12.26 8.66 14.15
CA TRP A 165 13.13 8.16 13.07
C TRP A 165 14.57 8.67 13.14
N TRP A 166 14.78 9.90 13.65
CA TRP A 166 16.12 10.50 13.76
C TRP A 166 17.00 9.85 14.84
N SER A 167 16.41 9.15 15.81
CA SER A 167 17.12 8.45 16.88
C SER A 167 17.40 6.98 16.58
N ASN A 168 16.82 6.43 15.50
CA ASN A 168 16.91 5.01 15.12
C ASN A 168 17.36 4.86 13.66
N GLY A 169 18.61 4.45 13.45
CA GLY A 169 19.18 4.29 12.11
C GLY A 169 18.50 3.21 11.27
N HIS A 170 17.83 2.21 11.87
CA HIS A 170 17.01 1.24 11.16
C HIS A 170 15.73 1.90 10.62
N ALA A 171 15.01 2.61 11.47
CA ALA A 171 13.82 3.36 11.10
C ALA A 171 14.14 4.39 10.00
N PHE A 172 15.25 5.15 10.15
CA PHE A 172 15.68 6.09 9.12
C PHE A 172 15.88 5.43 7.75
N ARG A 173 16.62 4.32 7.67
CA ARG A 173 16.87 3.62 6.40
C ARG A 173 15.58 3.07 5.79
N MET A 174 14.69 2.52 6.61
CA MET A 174 13.39 2.00 6.17
C MET A 174 12.52 3.11 5.58
N LEU A 175 12.37 4.24 6.28
CA LEU A 175 11.60 5.39 5.83
C LEU A 175 12.19 6.05 4.58
N GLN A 176 13.53 6.14 4.48
CA GLN A 176 14.20 6.62 3.27
C GLN A 176 13.92 5.71 2.07
N SER A 177 14.00 4.39 2.26
CA SER A 177 13.67 3.42 1.21
C SER A 177 12.21 3.56 0.75
N GLU A 178 11.27 3.69 1.69
CA GLU A 178 9.85 3.88 1.33
C GLU A 178 9.59 5.24 0.68
N TYR A 179 10.28 6.31 1.09
CA TYR A 179 10.16 7.62 0.45
C TYR A 179 10.62 7.60 -1.01
N ILE A 180 11.75 6.95 -1.32
CA ILE A 180 12.24 6.80 -2.70
C ILE A 180 11.23 6.01 -3.54
N LYS A 181 10.69 4.91 -3.02
CA LYS A 181 9.67 4.12 -3.70
C LYS A 181 8.36 4.89 -3.89
N TYR A 182 7.96 5.68 -2.88
CA TYR A 182 6.79 6.57 -2.95
C TYR A 182 6.93 7.60 -4.07
N LEU A 183 8.10 8.26 -4.20
CA LEU A 183 8.38 9.18 -5.30
C LEU A 183 8.35 8.47 -6.65
N GLY A 184 8.88 7.25 -6.73
CA GLY A 184 8.82 6.42 -7.93
C GLY A 184 7.38 6.08 -8.33
N SER A 185 6.55 5.62 -7.38
CA SER A 185 5.13 5.36 -7.62
C SER A 185 4.38 6.61 -8.05
N LEU A 186 4.61 7.75 -7.36
CA LEU A 186 3.99 9.02 -7.73
C LEU A 186 4.35 9.45 -9.15
N PHE A 187 5.61 9.31 -9.55
CA PHE A 187 6.06 9.62 -10.90
C PHE A 187 5.39 8.70 -11.94
N VAL A 188 5.40 7.39 -11.71
CA VAL A 188 4.84 6.40 -12.66
C VAL A 188 3.34 6.59 -12.82
N THR A 189 2.58 6.71 -11.74
CA THR A 189 1.13 6.86 -11.78
C THR A 189 0.68 8.21 -12.38
N THR A 190 1.51 9.25 -12.23
CA THR A 190 1.22 10.57 -12.85
C THR A 190 1.50 10.56 -14.36
N ILE A 191 2.58 9.91 -14.80
CA ILE A 191 2.98 9.90 -16.22
C ILE A 191 2.26 8.82 -17.03
N PHE A 192 2.02 7.65 -16.39
CA PHE A 192 1.41 6.47 -17.03
C PHE A 192 0.23 5.95 -16.19
N PRO A 193 -0.87 6.72 -16.07
CA PRO A 193 -2.00 6.30 -15.24
C PRO A 193 -2.67 5.04 -15.80
N HIS A 194 -2.82 4.02 -14.94
CA HIS A 194 -3.36 2.71 -15.33
C HIS A 194 -4.89 2.74 -15.44
N GLY A 195 -5.57 3.47 -14.56
CA GLY A 195 -7.02 3.59 -14.53
C GLY A 195 -7.63 4.16 -15.82
N LEU A 196 -6.90 5.00 -16.56
CA LEU A 196 -7.34 5.52 -17.84
C LEU A 196 -7.29 4.48 -18.98
N SER A 197 -6.45 3.46 -18.87
CA SER A 197 -6.32 2.39 -19.86
C SER A 197 -7.46 1.35 -19.74
N ALA A 198 -7.96 1.08 -18.55
CA ALA A 198 -9.05 0.14 -18.31
C ALA A 198 -10.39 0.64 -18.89
N HIS A 199 -10.65 1.94 -18.85
CA HIS A 199 -11.87 2.52 -19.42
C HIS A 199 -11.98 2.40 -20.96
N ARG A 200 -10.86 2.28 -21.69
CA ARG A 200 -10.87 2.14 -23.16
C ARG A 200 -11.23 0.71 -23.59
N HIS A 201 -10.97 -0.30 -22.79
CA HIS A 201 -11.29 -1.69 -23.16
C HIS A 201 -12.75 -2.05 -22.85
N GLY A 202 -13.37 -1.45 -21.81
CA GLY A 202 -14.79 -1.66 -21.50
C GLY A 202 -15.74 -1.08 -22.56
N GLN A 203 -15.39 0.03 -23.19
CA GLN A 203 -16.26 0.65 -24.23
C GLN A 203 -16.17 -0.02 -25.61
N ALA A 204 -15.14 -0.85 -25.84
CA ALA A 204 -15.00 -1.56 -27.12
C ALA A 204 -15.82 -2.87 -27.17
N GLN A 205 -16.26 -3.40 -26.03
CA GLN A 205 -17.08 -4.63 -25.93
C GLN A 205 -18.59 -4.35 -25.94
N ASP A 206 -19.02 -3.12 -25.67
CA ASP A 206 -20.44 -2.76 -25.63
C ASP A 206 -21.00 -2.28 -26.99
N ASN A 207 -20.16 -2.24 -28.03
CA ASN A 207 -20.51 -1.81 -29.40
C ASN A 207 -20.31 -2.89 -30.48
N SER A 208 -20.32 -4.19 -30.09
CA SER A 208 -20.24 -5.29 -31.08
C SER A 208 -21.45 -6.22 -31.01
#